data_ac4b34d19fc6b4a5635b1017d5ed6005
#
_entry.id   ac4b34d19fc6b4a5635b1017d5ed6005
#
_cell.length_a   1.000
_cell.length_b   1.000
_cell.length_c   1.000
_cell.angle_alpha   90.00
_cell.angle_beta   90.00
_cell.angle_gamma   90.00
#
_symmetry.space_group_name_H-M   'P 1'
#
loop_
_entity.id
_entity.type
_entity.pdbx_description
1 polymer ?
#
loop_
_entity_poly.entity_id
_entity_poly.type
_entity_poly.pdbx_seq_one_letter_code
_entity_poly.pdbx_strand_id
1 'polypeptide(L)'
;DAYYGCMADFSHILMTRPDFGDDDREWLHQLVADWQVIADLSFADLLLILQNGEGKYIIAEQCRPSTVMSLRAEDVVGNVVPESLCAELDAAMDSESVFRSSKLRTVGKAKVCNVYAPVRHNGKTLGLVVRETNMATRESNGRYESESISAGKQLYEMIPRGQFPYRNPVMNQRHNARVADGFIVLTVDGIVRYASPNAISCFRRLGSVSTMQGEYLSEIGTKLLHENDPVLETLPL
;
A
#
# COMPACT_ATOMS: atom_id res chain seq x y z
N ASP A 1 -4.05 -12.63 -19.24
CA ASP A 1 -5.53 -12.84 -19.25
C ASP A 1 -6.16 -12.82 -17.86
N ALA A 2 -5.48 -13.26 -16.77
CA ALA A 2 -6.01 -13.23 -15.40
C ALA A 2 -6.18 -11.79 -14.85
N TYR A 3 -5.40 -10.82 -15.34
CA TYR A 3 -5.44 -9.42 -14.87
C TYR A 3 -6.69 -8.68 -15.36
N TYR A 4 -7.20 -9.04 -16.55
CA TYR A 4 -8.40 -8.40 -17.12
C TYR A 4 -9.72 -8.90 -16.50
N GLY A 5 -9.77 -10.13 -16.00
CA GLY A 5 -10.95 -10.69 -15.35
C GLY A 5 -11.26 -10.02 -14.01
N CYS A 6 -10.24 -9.77 -13.18
CA CYS A 6 -10.39 -9.16 -11.84
C CYS A 6 -10.85 -7.69 -11.93
N MET A 7 -10.32 -6.92 -12.87
CA MET A 7 -10.73 -5.52 -13.06
C MET A 7 -12.18 -5.37 -13.53
N ALA A 8 -12.72 -6.34 -14.28
CA ALA A 8 -14.12 -6.31 -14.71
C ALA A 8 -15.09 -6.48 -13.53
N ASP A 9 -14.77 -7.37 -12.59
CA ASP A 9 -15.57 -7.60 -11.39
C ASP A 9 -15.57 -6.39 -10.46
N PHE A 10 -14.41 -5.76 -10.23
CA PHE A 10 -14.29 -4.55 -9.40
C PHE A 10 -15.12 -3.38 -9.97
N SER A 11 -14.96 -3.09 -11.25
CA SER A 11 -15.73 -2.02 -11.93
C SER A 11 -17.23 -2.29 -11.87
N HIS A 12 -17.65 -3.56 -12.01
CA HIS A 12 -19.05 -3.93 -11.87
C HIS A 12 -19.58 -3.66 -10.46
N ILE A 13 -18.81 -4.02 -9.43
CA ILE A 13 -19.17 -3.74 -8.03
C ILE A 13 -19.33 -2.24 -7.80
N LEU A 14 -18.43 -1.41 -8.32
CA LEU A 14 -18.52 0.05 -8.20
C LEU A 14 -19.76 0.62 -8.89
N MET A 15 -20.21 0.02 -9.99
CA MET A 15 -21.44 0.42 -10.69
C MET A 15 -22.70 0.11 -9.90
N THR A 16 -22.69 -0.85 -8.97
CA THR A 16 -23.83 -1.15 -8.08
C THR A 16 -24.03 -0.08 -6.99
N ARG A 17 -23.09 0.88 -6.86
CA ARG A 17 -23.11 1.96 -5.86
C ARG A 17 -23.43 3.29 -6.52
N PRO A 18 -24.73 3.65 -6.62
CA PRO A 18 -25.17 4.91 -7.25
C PRO A 18 -24.77 6.14 -6.42
N ASP A 19 -24.45 5.96 -5.15
CA ASP A 19 -23.95 7.00 -4.22
C ASP A 19 -22.47 7.35 -4.43
N PHE A 20 -21.73 6.54 -5.21
CA PHE A 20 -20.36 6.86 -5.59
C PHE A 20 -20.32 7.75 -6.83
N GLY A 21 -19.72 8.93 -6.68
CA GLY A 21 -19.39 9.79 -7.82
C GLY A 21 -18.20 9.25 -8.62
N ASP A 22 -17.94 9.86 -9.78
CA ASP A 22 -16.81 9.46 -10.62
C ASP A 22 -15.46 9.65 -9.91
N ASP A 23 -15.33 10.69 -9.08
CA ASP A 23 -14.14 10.96 -8.28
C ASP A 23 -13.92 9.92 -7.17
N ASP A 24 -15.00 9.41 -6.56
CA ASP A 24 -14.93 8.33 -5.57
C ASP A 24 -14.46 7.01 -6.22
N ARG A 25 -14.99 6.71 -7.43
CA ARG A 25 -14.58 5.54 -8.21
C ARG A 25 -13.12 5.62 -8.63
N GLU A 26 -12.72 6.77 -9.14
CA GLU A 26 -11.32 7.03 -9.53
C GLU A 26 -10.37 6.90 -8.34
N TRP A 27 -10.77 7.42 -7.16
CA TRP A 27 -10.00 7.25 -5.93
C TRP A 27 -9.79 5.78 -5.57
N LEU A 28 -10.84 4.96 -5.66
CA LEU A 28 -10.76 3.53 -5.38
C LEU A 28 -9.89 2.79 -6.41
N HIS A 29 -9.98 3.16 -7.69
CA HIS A 29 -9.10 2.60 -8.72
C HIS A 29 -7.63 2.94 -8.48
N GLN A 30 -7.33 4.17 -8.10
CA GLN A 30 -5.96 4.56 -7.76
C GLN A 30 -5.45 3.87 -6.49
N LEU A 31 -6.30 3.71 -5.47
CA LEU A 31 -5.97 2.97 -4.27
C LEU A 31 -5.53 1.53 -4.60
N VAL A 32 -6.33 0.84 -5.41
CA VAL A 32 -6.06 -0.54 -5.85
C VAL A 32 -4.83 -0.62 -6.76
N ALA A 33 -4.58 0.40 -7.57
CA ALA A 33 -3.38 0.45 -8.40
C ALA A 33 -2.09 0.56 -7.56
N ASP A 34 -2.13 1.30 -6.45
CA ASP A 34 -0.94 1.65 -5.67
C ASP A 34 -0.71 0.78 -4.42
N TRP A 35 -1.71 0.04 -3.94
CA TRP A 35 -1.66 -0.65 -2.64
C TRP A 35 -0.71 -1.84 -2.55
N GLN A 36 -0.16 -2.33 -3.69
CA GLN A 36 0.81 -3.41 -3.70
C GLN A 36 2.03 -3.10 -2.80
N VAL A 37 2.47 -1.83 -2.79
CA VAL A 37 3.57 -1.40 -1.93
C VAL A 37 3.25 -1.59 -0.44
N ILE A 38 2.00 -1.39 -0.03
CA ILE A 38 1.57 -1.60 1.35
C ILE A 38 1.56 -3.11 1.68
N ALA A 39 1.04 -3.96 0.79
CA ALA A 39 1.03 -5.41 0.97
C ALA A 39 2.46 -5.95 1.14
N ASP A 40 3.36 -5.54 0.26
CA ASP A 40 4.76 -5.98 0.24
C ASP A 40 5.54 -5.52 1.47
N LEU A 41 5.43 -4.24 1.85
CA LEU A 41 6.10 -3.69 3.04
C LEU A 41 5.53 -4.24 4.34
N SER A 42 4.25 -4.62 4.36
CA SER A 42 3.57 -5.17 5.54
C SER A 42 3.69 -6.68 5.65
N PHE A 43 4.21 -7.37 4.63
CA PHE A 43 4.23 -8.83 4.53
C PHE A 43 2.84 -9.42 4.80
N ALA A 44 1.81 -8.84 4.19
CA ALA A 44 0.41 -9.11 4.52
C ALA A 44 -0.49 -9.05 3.30
N ASP A 45 -1.52 -9.89 3.27
CA ASP A 45 -2.57 -9.80 2.27
C ASP A 45 -3.46 -8.57 2.56
N LEU A 46 -3.93 -7.91 1.49
CA LEU A 46 -4.92 -6.84 1.59
C LEU A 46 -6.21 -7.24 0.87
N LEU A 47 -7.32 -6.90 1.48
CA LEU A 47 -8.65 -7.03 0.88
C LEU A 47 -9.33 -5.67 0.88
N LEU A 48 -9.94 -5.28 -0.24
CA LEU A 48 -10.86 -4.15 -0.28
C LEU A 48 -12.28 -4.69 -0.07
N ILE A 49 -12.93 -4.22 0.99
CA ILE A 49 -14.31 -4.56 1.31
C ILE A 49 -15.19 -3.34 1.07
N LEU A 50 -16.22 -3.52 0.27
CA LEU A 50 -17.25 -2.50 -0.01
C LEU A 50 -18.61 -3.04 0.40
N GLN A 51 -19.57 -2.15 0.66
CA GLN A 51 -20.98 -2.53 0.68
C GLN A 51 -21.50 -2.50 -0.75
N ASN A 52 -22.26 -3.52 -1.16
CA ASN A 52 -22.96 -3.51 -2.44
C ASN A 52 -24.27 -2.69 -2.37
N GLY A 53 -25.00 -2.59 -3.48
CA GLY A 53 -26.27 -1.86 -3.53
C GLY A 53 -27.38 -2.40 -2.60
N GLU A 54 -27.21 -3.61 -2.05
CA GLU A 54 -28.11 -4.23 -1.06
C GLU A 54 -27.63 -4.03 0.39
N GLY A 55 -26.53 -3.29 0.60
CA GLY A 55 -25.92 -3.07 1.92
C GLY A 55 -25.10 -4.26 2.47
N LYS A 56 -24.87 -5.30 1.66
CA LYS A 56 -24.03 -6.45 2.06
C LYS A 56 -22.57 -6.13 1.81
N TYR A 57 -21.70 -6.51 2.76
CA TYR A 57 -20.27 -6.43 2.58
C TYR A 57 -19.76 -7.49 1.61
N ILE A 58 -19.01 -7.08 0.61
CA ILE A 58 -18.38 -7.93 -0.38
C ILE A 58 -16.90 -7.62 -0.50
N ILE A 59 -16.11 -8.62 -0.80
CA ILE A 59 -14.70 -8.44 -1.14
C ILE A 59 -14.62 -7.95 -2.58
N ALA A 60 -14.28 -6.66 -2.74
CA ALA A 60 -14.26 -6.02 -4.06
C ALA A 60 -12.93 -6.24 -4.78
N GLU A 61 -11.83 -6.35 -4.02
CA GLU A 61 -10.49 -6.58 -4.56
C GLU A 61 -9.59 -7.30 -3.55
N GLN A 62 -8.56 -7.98 -4.08
CA GLN A 62 -7.57 -8.70 -3.31
C GLN A 62 -6.17 -8.37 -3.81
N CYS A 63 -5.25 -8.05 -2.87
CA CYS A 63 -3.83 -7.88 -3.15
C CYS A 63 -3.02 -8.89 -2.35
N ARG A 64 -2.21 -9.68 -3.04
CA ARG A 64 -1.28 -10.63 -2.43
C ARG A 64 0.11 -10.00 -2.34
N PRO A 65 0.81 -10.13 -1.20
CA PRO A 65 2.19 -9.68 -1.10
C PRO A 65 3.10 -10.47 -2.05
N SER A 66 4.07 -9.81 -2.67
CA SER A 66 5.12 -10.49 -3.46
C SER A 66 6.32 -10.91 -2.60
N THR A 67 6.38 -10.43 -1.36
CA THR A 67 7.51 -10.61 -0.42
C THR A 67 7.38 -11.85 0.47
N VAL A 68 6.16 -12.36 0.64
CA VAL A 68 5.87 -13.59 1.41
C VAL A 68 4.77 -14.39 0.73
N MET A 69 4.59 -15.64 1.17
CA MET A 69 3.48 -16.46 0.70
C MET A 69 2.14 -15.89 1.19
N SER A 70 1.21 -15.69 0.27
CA SER A 70 -0.15 -15.24 0.58
C SER A 70 -0.87 -16.24 1.50
N LEU A 71 -1.69 -15.70 2.39
CA LEU A 71 -2.59 -16.48 3.26
C LEU A 71 -3.72 -17.17 2.48
N ARG A 72 -4.06 -16.62 1.30
CA ARG A 72 -5.17 -17.06 0.47
C ARG A 72 -4.66 -17.57 -0.86
N ALA A 73 -4.70 -18.90 -1.04
CA ALA A 73 -4.35 -19.54 -2.31
C ALA A 73 -5.39 -19.23 -3.39
N GLU A 74 -6.67 -19.12 -3.02
CA GLU A 74 -7.80 -18.90 -3.90
C GLU A 74 -8.13 -17.41 -4.02
N ASP A 75 -8.71 -17.02 -5.15
CA ASP A 75 -9.31 -15.71 -5.34
C ASP A 75 -10.62 -15.64 -4.53
N VAL A 76 -10.77 -14.54 -3.77
CA VAL A 76 -11.95 -14.32 -2.94
C VAL A 76 -12.75 -13.09 -3.36
N VAL A 77 -12.38 -12.46 -4.47
CA VAL A 77 -13.11 -11.31 -5.04
C VAL A 77 -14.53 -11.73 -5.38
N GLY A 78 -15.50 -10.87 -5.11
CA GLY A 78 -16.91 -11.11 -5.29
C GLY A 78 -17.61 -11.88 -4.16
N ASN A 79 -16.85 -12.48 -3.23
CA ASN A 79 -17.45 -13.22 -2.11
C ASN A 79 -18.10 -12.26 -1.09
N VAL A 80 -19.29 -12.62 -0.66
CA VAL A 80 -19.99 -11.93 0.44
C VAL A 80 -19.29 -12.25 1.75
N VAL A 81 -19.03 -11.22 2.54
CA VAL A 81 -18.44 -11.37 3.87
C VAL A 81 -19.46 -12.01 4.83
N PRO A 82 -19.07 -13.00 5.64
CA PRO A 82 -19.97 -13.65 6.60
C PRO A 82 -20.64 -12.65 7.55
N GLU A 83 -21.92 -12.83 7.83
CA GLU A 83 -22.73 -11.97 8.70
C GLU A 83 -22.12 -11.78 10.09
N SER A 84 -21.46 -12.82 10.60
CA SER A 84 -20.76 -12.79 11.90
C SER A 84 -19.65 -11.72 11.99
N LEU A 85 -19.26 -11.13 10.88
CA LEU A 85 -18.23 -10.10 10.75
C LEU A 85 -18.80 -8.69 10.58
N CYS A 86 -20.07 -8.57 10.19
CA CYS A 86 -20.68 -7.29 9.84
C CYS A 86 -20.57 -6.28 10.98
N ALA A 87 -20.86 -6.65 12.21
CA ALA A 87 -20.74 -5.76 13.38
C ALA A 87 -19.31 -5.20 13.59
N GLU A 88 -18.27 -6.00 13.27
CA GLU A 88 -16.89 -5.57 13.35
C GLU A 88 -16.53 -4.63 12.17
N LEU A 89 -17.08 -4.90 10.98
CA LEU A 89 -16.91 -4.05 9.82
C LEU A 89 -17.63 -2.71 10.00
N ASP A 90 -18.86 -2.72 10.56
CA ASP A 90 -19.60 -1.50 10.87
C ASP A 90 -18.80 -0.60 11.83
N ALA A 91 -18.29 -1.19 12.93
CA ALA A 91 -17.44 -0.45 13.86
C ALA A 91 -16.16 0.09 13.21
N ALA A 92 -15.59 -0.64 12.24
CA ALA A 92 -14.41 -0.18 11.50
C ALA A 92 -14.77 0.92 10.49
N MET A 93 -15.94 0.86 9.84
CA MET A 93 -16.43 1.90 8.93
C MET A 93 -16.65 3.24 9.63
N ASP A 94 -17.14 3.19 10.87
CA ASP A 94 -17.40 4.38 11.70
C ASP A 94 -16.12 4.94 12.35
N SER A 95 -15.02 4.18 12.33
CA SER A 95 -13.75 4.61 12.93
C SER A 95 -13.11 5.76 12.14
N GLU A 96 -12.49 6.71 12.85
CA GLU A 96 -11.70 7.79 12.22
C GLU A 96 -10.26 7.40 11.90
N SER A 97 -9.82 6.24 12.39
CA SER A 97 -8.46 5.77 12.27
C SER A 97 -8.43 4.28 12.01
N VAL A 98 -7.24 3.73 11.88
CA VAL A 98 -7.03 2.29 11.74
C VAL A 98 -7.61 1.55 12.94
N PHE A 99 -8.52 0.62 12.67
CA PHE A 99 -9.19 -0.23 13.65
C PHE A 99 -8.55 -1.61 13.68
N ARG A 100 -8.15 -2.09 14.84
CA ARG A 100 -7.56 -3.42 15.00
C ARG A 100 -8.58 -4.38 15.61
N SER A 101 -8.78 -5.55 14.98
CA SER A 101 -9.55 -6.63 15.57
C SER A 101 -8.94 -7.10 16.90
N SER A 102 -9.76 -7.27 17.91
CA SER A 102 -9.37 -7.90 19.17
C SER A 102 -9.30 -9.43 19.08
N LYS A 103 -9.87 -10.00 18.01
CA LYS A 103 -9.98 -11.44 17.81
C LYS A 103 -9.03 -11.91 16.70
N LEU A 104 -8.27 -12.97 16.98
CA LEU A 104 -7.56 -13.68 15.94
C LEU A 104 -8.52 -14.57 15.15
N ARG A 105 -8.33 -14.58 13.84
CA ARG A 105 -9.09 -15.46 12.93
C ARG A 105 -8.24 -16.62 12.47
N THR A 106 -8.87 -17.58 11.86
CA THR A 106 -8.19 -18.69 11.20
C THR A 106 -8.50 -18.60 9.71
N VAL A 107 -7.44 -18.48 8.89
CA VAL A 107 -7.51 -18.56 7.43
C VAL A 107 -6.69 -19.78 7.02
N GLY A 108 -7.33 -20.81 6.50
CA GLY A 108 -6.70 -22.11 6.30
C GLY A 108 -6.14 -22.67 7.61
N LYS A 109 -4.81 -22.80 7.71
CA LYS A 109 -4.11 -23.25 8.94
C LYS A 109 -3.47 -22.10 9.71
N ALA A 110 -3.52 -20.87 9.21
CA ALA A 110 -2.84 -19.72 9.80
C ALA A 110 -3.73 -18.99 10.82
N LYS A 111 -3.12 -18.52 11.91
CA LYS A 111 -3.72 -17.54 12.82
C LYS A 111 -3.44 -16.14 12.27
N VAL A 112 -4.50 -15.38 12.03
CA VAL A 112 -4.48 -14.11 11.34
C VAL A 112 -4.99 -13.00 12.24
N CYS A 113 -4.24 -11.89 12.26
CA CYS A 113 -4.67 -10.64 12.86
C CYS A 113 -5.18 -9.72 11.75
N ASN A 114 -6.44 -9.25 11.89
CA ASN A 114 -7.03 -8.29 10.98
C ASN A 114 -6.87 -6.87 11.52
N VAL A 115 -6.50 -5.99 10.60
CA VAL A 115 -6.44 -4.55 10.84
C VAL A 115 -7.21 -3.88 9.71
N TYR A 116 -8.13 -2.99 10.05
CA TYR A 116 -9.03 -2.33 9.11
C TYR A 116 -8.68 -0.86 8.98
N ALA A 117 -8.59 -0.36 7.76
CA ALA A 117 -8.44 1.05 7.47
C ALA A 117 -9.65 1.53 6.68
N PRO A 118 -10.50 2.43 7.23
CA PRO A 118 -11.58 3.03 6.47
C PRO A 118 -11.01 3.86 5.33
N VAL A 119 -11.49 3.59 4.12
CA VAL A 119 -11.10 4.34 2.92
C VAL A 119 -11.91 5.62 2.89
N ARG A 120 -11.24 6.73 3.19
CA ARG A 120 -11.90 8.04 3.21
C ARG A 120 -11.53 8.88 2.01
N HIS A 121 -12.55 9.48 1.41
CA HIS A 121 -12.43 10.44 0.32
C HIS A 121 -13.53 11.49 0.42
N ASN A 122 -13.18 12.78 0.28
CA ASN A 122 -14.13 13.89 0.30
C ASN A 122 -15.14 13.86 1.47
N GLY A 123 -14.67 13.48 2.67
CA GLY A 123 -15.50 13.39 3.88
C GLY A 123 -16.42 12.17 3.96
N LYS A 124 -16.38 11.27 2.97
CA LYS A 124 -17.11 10.00 2.96
C LYS A 124 -16.19 8.83 3.30
N THR A 125 -16.74 7.77 3.92
CA THR A 125 -16.11 6.46 4.00
C THR A 125 -16.64 5.60 2.86
N LEU A 126 -15.77 5.23 1.93
CA LEU A 126 -16.15 4.47 0.74
C LEU A 126 -16.15 2.95 0.98
N GLY A 127 -15.31 2.47 1.91
CA GLY A 127 -15.15 1.06 2.22
C GLY A 127 -14.01 0.85 3.23
N LEU A 128 -13.51 -0.39 3.30
CA LEU A 128 -12.44 -0.80 4.19
C LEU A 128 -11.32 -1.49 3.42
N VAL A 129 -10.09 -1.08 3.65
CA VAL A 129 -8.94 -1.95 3.37
C VAL A 129 -8.69 -2.80 4.60
N VAL A 130 -8.68 -4.12 4.44
CA VAL A 130 -8.38 -5.08 5.49
C VAL A 130 -6.99 -5.62 5.26
N ARG A 131 -6.09 -5.46 6.24
CA ARG A 131 -4.78 -6.07 6.24
C ARG A 131 -4.79 -7.33 7.08
N GLU A 132 -4.57 -8.47 6.44
CA GLU A 132 -4.52 -9.79 7.04
C GLU A 132 -3.06 -10.20 7.27
N THR A 133 -2.63 -10.25 8.52
CA THR A 133 -1.23 -10.59 8.88
C THR A 133 -1.18 -11.97 9.53
N ASN A 134 -0.35 -12.86 8.99
CA ASN A 134 -0.06 -14.15 9.60
C ASN A 134 0.76 -13.95 10.88
N MET A 135 0.27 -14.45 11.99
CA MET A 135 0.97 -14.30 13.28
C MET A 135 2.25 -15.12 13.37
N ALA A 136 2.36 -16.20 12.58
CA ALA A 136 3.58 -17.03 12.55
C ALA A 136 4.75 -16.36 11.81
N THR A 137 4.50 -15.47 10.84
CA THR A 137 5.54 -14.76 10.09
C THR A 137 6.09 -13.54 10.83
N ARG A 138 5.51 -13.20 11.98
CA ARG A 138 5.86 -12.01 12.76
C ARG A 138 7.15 -12.14 13.57
N GLU A 139 7.77 -13.30 13.59
CA GLU A 139 8.99 -13.59 14.38
C GLU A 139 10.30 -13.28 13.63
N SER A 140 10.24 -12.79 12.39
CA SER A 140 11.41 -12.34 11.65
C SER A 140 11.87 -10.98 12.17
N ASN A 141 13.07 -10.88 12.72
CA ASN A 141 13.59 -9.71 13.42
C ASN A 141 14.74 -9.01 12.69
N GLY A 142 14.80 -9.13 11.37
CA GLY A 142 15.80 -8.42 10.57
C GLY A 142 15.52 -6.90 10.53
N ARG A 143 16.58 -6.09 10.39
CA ARG A 143 16.44 -4.63 10.27
C ARG A 143 15.60 -4.24 9.04
N TYR A 144 15.78 -4.97 7.94
CA TYR A 144 15.00 -4.77 6.72
C TYR A 144 13.50 -4.94 6.97
N GLU A 145 13.10 -6.05 7.61
CA GLU A 145 11.71 -6.35 7.91
C GLU A 145 11.12 -5.33 8.88
N SER A 146 11.87 -4.93 9.89
CA SER A 146 11.43 -3.92 10.87
C SER A 146 11.15 -2.57 10.21
N GLU A 147 12.06 -2.08 9.35
CA GLU A 147 11.89 -0.82 8.64
C GLU A 147 10.78 -0.93 7.57
N SER A 148 10.67 -2.06 6.88
CA SER A 148 9.58 -2.34 5.93
C SER A 148 8.22 -2.30 6.61
N ILE A 149 8.04 -3.02 7.72
CA ILE A 149 6.79 -3.05 8.49
C ILE A 149 6.44 -1.64 9.00
N SER A 150 7.44 -0.89 9.47
CA SER A 150 7.24 0.49 9.93
C SER A 150 6.77 1.40 8.80
N ALA A 151 7.39 1.31 7.63
CA ALA A 151 7.01 2.08 6.45
C ALA A 151 5.61 1.68 5.93
N GLY A 152 5.34 0.37 5.82
CA GLY A 152 4.04 -0.14 5.42
C GLY A 152 2.92 0.27 6.37
N LYS A 153 3.20 0.30 7.68
CA LYS A 153 2.26 0.81 8.69
C LYS A 153 1.94 2.29 8.48
N GLN A 154 2.93 3.12 8.21
CA GLN A 154 2.74 4.55 7.96
C GLN A 154 1.86 4.78 6.72
N LEU A 155 2.15 4.11 5.61
CA LEU A 155 1.33 4.19 4.39
C LEU A 155 -0.11 3.72 4.65
N TYR A 156 -0.27 2.63 5.41
CA TYR A 156 -1.58 2.10 5.77
C TYR A 156 -2.39 3.09 6.62
N GLU A 157 -1.75 3.82 7.54
CA GLU A 157 -2.36 4.85 8.37
C GLU A 157 -2.72 6.13 7.57
N MET A 158 -2.20 6.30 6.36
CA MET A 158 -2.58 7.40 5.48
C MET A 158 -3.95 7.17 4.80
N ILE A 159 -4.41 5.91 4.68
CA ILE A 159 -5.69 5.57 4.04
C ILE A 159 -6.87 6.25 4.77
N PRO A 160 -7.05 6.11 6.09
CA PRO A 160 -8.14 6.77 6.80
C PRO A 160 -8.08 8.30 6.77
N ARG A 161 -6.89 8.86 6.54
CA ARG A 161 -6.70 10.31 6.44
C ARG A 161 -6.96 10.86 5.03
N GLY A 162 -7.29 10.00 4.05
CA GLY A 162 -7.44 10.39 2.65
C GLY A 162 -6.14 10.88 2.01
N GLN A 163 -4.98 10.43 2.52
CA GLN A 163 -3.64 10.80 2.05
C GLN A 163 -2.99 9.72 1.19
N PHE A 164 -3.59 8.54 1.11
CA PHE A 164 -3.19 7.45 0.23
C PHE A 164 -4.41 6.96 -0.57
N PRO A 165 -4.32 6.79 -1.89
CA PRO A 165 -3.15 6.95 -2.74
C PRO A 165 -2.70 8.41 -2.87
N TYR A 166 -1.39 8.61 -3.15
CA TYR A 166 -0.86 9.95 -3.36
C TYR A 166 -1.12 10.40 -4.79
N ARG A 167 -2.01 11.37 -4.97
CA ARG A 167 -2.28 11.97 -6.28
C ARG A 167 -1.15 12.94 -6.66
N ASN A 168 -0.28 12.53 -7.57
CA ASN A 168 0.67 13.44 -8.20
C ASN A 168 0.28 13.66 -9.66
N PRO A 169 -0.21 14.85 -10.04
CA PRO A 169 -0.64 15.13 -11.39
C PRO A 169 0.49 15.05 -12.44
N VAL A 170 1.75 15.16 -12.00
CA VAL A 170 2.93 15.07 -12.87
C VAL A 170 3.37 13.62 -13.10
N MET A 171 3.10 12.73 -12.13
CA MET A 171 3.48 11.31 -12.18
C MET A 171 2.35 10.39 -12.66
N ASN A 172 1.38 10.90 -13.38
CA ASN A 172 0.26 10.13 -13.95
C ASN A 172 0.68 9.00 -14.90
N GLN A 173 1.88 8.43 -14.72
CA GLN A 173 2.45 7.46 -15.63
C GLN A 173 2.80 6.14 -14.95
N ARG A 174 1.87 5.18 -15.09
CA ARG A 174 2.12 3.78 -15.50
C ARG A 174 3.09 2.91 -14.71
N HIS A 175 3.67 3.33 -13.59
CA HIS A 175 4.56 2.48 -12.81
C HIS A 175 4.08 2.44 -11.35
N ASN A 176 3.31 1.40 -11.03
CA ASN A 176 2.97 1.09 -9.64
C ASN A 176 4.27 0.82 -8.90
N ALA A 177 4.58 1.65 -7.92
CA ALA A 177 5.77 1.49 -7.08
C ALA A 177 5.75 0.10 -6.42
N ARG A 178 6.86 -0.62 -6.54
CA ARG A 178 7.05 -1.94 -5.92
C ARG A 178 8.21 -1.89 -4.96
N VAL A 179 8.13 -2.65 -3.89
CA VAL A 179 9.24 -2.78 -2.93
C VAL A 179 10.50 -3.34 -3.58
N ALA A 180 10.34 -4.15 -4.63
CA ALA A 180 11.46 -4.66 -5.44
C ALA A 180 12.27 -3.55 -6.14
N ASP A 181 11.66 -2.38 -6.41
CA ASP A 181 12.36 -1.24 -7.00
C ASP A 181 13.28 -0.54 -5.98
N GLY A 182 13.05 -0.81 -4.70
CA GLY A 182 13.74 -0.21 -3.57
C GLY A 182 12.92 0.91 -2.91
N PHE A 183 13.14 1.12 -1.61
CA PHE A 183 12.52 2.20 -0.87
C PHE A 183 13.52 2.90 0.05
N ILE A 184 13.27 4.19 0.29
CA ILE A 184 14.04 5.06 1.17
C ILE A 184 13.09 5.68 2.18
N VAL A 185 13.47 5.66 3.45
CA VAL A 185 12.75 6.35 4.53
C VAL A 185 13.52 7.60 4.88
N LEU A 186 12.83 8.73 4.81
CA LEU A 186 13.38 10.04 5.12
C LEU A 186 12.87 10.55 6.48
N THR A 187 13.65 11.43 7.11
CA THR A 187 13.13 12.32 8.14
C THR A 187 12.30 13.43 7.49
N VAL A 188 11.58 14.21 8.27
CA VAL A 188 10.83 15.39 7.78
C VAL A 188 11.73 16.44 7.13
N ASP A 189 13.01 16.45 7.51
CA ASP A 189 14.02 17.36 6.95
C ASP A 189 14.67 16.83 5.68
N GLY A 190 14.29 15.63 5.20
CA GLY A 190 14.83 15.04 3.99
C GLY A 190 16.13 14.24 4.16
N ILE A 191 16.53 13.95 5.40
CA ILE A 191 17.71 13.12 5.70
C ILE A 191 17.33 11.64 5.56
N VAL A 192 18.16 10.86 4.89
CA VAL A 192 17.98 9.42 4.72
C VAL A 192 18.15 8.70 6.05
N ARG A 193 17.04 8.22 6.63
CA ARG A 193 17.05 7.40 7.85
C ARG A 193 17.35 5.94 7.54
N TYR A 194 16.80 5.46 6.42
CA TYR A 194 16.99 4.10 5.96
C TYR A 194 16.89 4.05 4.43
N ALA A 195 17.72 3.22 3.81
CA ALA A 195 17.62 2.85 2.40
C ALA A 195 17.67 1.33 2.28
N SER A 196 16.74 0.75 1.51
CA SER A 196 16.72 -0.69 1.26
C SER A 196 17.93 -1.12 0.42
N PRO A 197 18.36 -2.39 0.46
CA PRO A 197 19.46 -2.89 -0.36
C PRO A 197 19.28 -2.60 -1.86
N ASN A 198 18.05 -2.70 -2.36
CA ASN A 198 17.75 -2.42 -3.77
C ASN A 198 17.88 -0.93 -4.08
N ALA A 199 17.43 -0.04 -3.18
CA ALA A 199 17.64 1.40 -3.34
C ALA A 199 19.14 1.73 -3.36
N ILE A 200 19.91 1.23 -2.41
CA ILE A 200 21.37 1.41 -2.36
C ILE A 200 22.03 0.92 -3.66
N SER A 201 21.62 -0.26 -4.13
CA SER A 201 22.14 -0.84 -5.37
C SER A 201 21.79 0.01 -6.60
N CYS A 202 20.59 0.59 -6.63
CA CYS A 202 20.16 1.50 -7.69
C CYS A 202 21.02 2.77 -7.74
N PHE A 203 21.19 3.43 -6.59
CA PHE A 203 22.01 4.64 -6.50
C PHE A 203 23.49 4.39 -6.81
N ARG A 204 24.04 3.22 -6.41
CA ARG A 204 25.40 2.83 -6.78
C ARG A 204 25.57 2.66 -8.29
N ARG A 205 24.58 2.09 -8.97
CA ARG A 205 24.60 1.98 -10.44
C ARG A 205 24.53 3.35 -11.15
N LEU A 206 23.95 4.35 -10.48
CA LEU A 206 23.93 5.73 -10.94
C LEU A 206 25.21 6.52 -10.62
N GLY A 207 26.20 5.89 -9.93
CA GLY A 207 27.47 6.51 -9.61
C GLY A 207 27.63 6.92 -8.13
N SER A 208 26.57 6.83 -7.30
CA SER A 208 26.71 7.19 -5.88
C SER A 208 27.62 6.22 -5.15
N VAL A 209 28.66 6.77 -4.48
CA VAL A 209 29.58 6.01 -3.61
C VAL A 209 29.25 6.18 -2.14
N SER A 210 28.25 7.00 -1.81
CA SER A 210 27.87 7.31 -0.43
C SER A 210 27.13 6.12 0.26
N THR A 211 27.14 6.12 1.57
CA THR A 211 26.34 5.19 2.37
C THR A 211 24.86 5.56 2.38
N MET A 212 24.50 6.72 1.82
CA MET A 212 23.18 7.38 1.80
C MET A 212 22.65 7.72 3.20
N GLN A 213 22.79 6.80 4.18
CA GLN A 213 22.21 6.98 5.51
C GLN A 213 22.88 8.14 6.26
N GLY A 214 22.07 9.07 6.75
CA GLY A 214 22.51 10.29 7.44
C GLY A 214 22.77 11.47 6.51
N GLU A 215 22.70 11.29 5.18
CA GLU A 215 22.85 12.37 4.19
C GLU A 215 21.49 12.91 3.75
N TYR A 216 21.47 14.15 3.25
CA TYR A 216 20.28 14.68 2.60
C TYR A 216 20.08 14.01 1.24
N LEU A 217 18.86 13.53 0.96
CA LEU A 217 18.57 12.89 -0.33
C LEU A 217 18.78 13.86 -1.51
N SER A 218 18.49 15.16 -1.30
CA SER A 218 18.74 16.22 -2.30
C SER A 218 20.22 16.35 -2.65
N GLU A 219 21.14 16.25 -1.68
CA GLU A 219 22.58 16.33 -1.92
C GLU A 219 23.10 15.12 -2.70
N ILE A 220 22.58 13.91 -2.36
CA ILE A 220 22.91 12.68 -3.10
C ILE A 220 22.45 12.83 -4.55
N GLY A 221 21.23 13.33 -4.78
CA GLY A 221 20.69 13.57 -6.13
C GLY A 221 21.50 14.61 -6.91
N THR A 222 21.88 15.71 -6.28
CA THR A 222 22.70 16.76 -6.92
C THR A 222 24.07 16.24 -7.33
N LYS A 223 24.75 15.49 -6.47
CA LYS A 223 26.05 14.86 -6.82
C LYS A 223 25.93 13.96 -8.04
N LEU A 224 24.88 13.12 -8.11
CA LEU A 224 24.63 12.24 -9.25
C LEU A 224 24.38 13.00 -10.56
N LEU A 225 23.68 14.13 -10.51
CA LEU A 225 23.44 14.97 -11.69
C LEU A 225 24.74 15.60 -12.19
N HIS A 226 25.59 16.08 -11.29
CA HIS A 226 26.89 16.67 -11.64
C HIS A 226 27.87 15.63 -12.20
N GLU A 227 27.91 14.41 -11.65
CA GLU A 227 28.82 13.37 -12.11
C GLU A 227 28.43 12.77 -13.48
N ASN A 228 27.13 12.82 -13.84
CA ASN A 228 26.63 12.23 -15.08
C ASN A 228 26.37 13.25 -16.22
N ASP A 229 26.57 14.56 -15.98
CA ASP A 229 26.38 15.59 -16.99
C ASP A 229 27.73 16.31 -17.34
N PRO A 230 28.44 15.85 -18.37
CA PRO A 230 29.70 16.43 -18.78
C PRO A 230 29.58 17.88 -19.30
N VAL A 231 28.35 18.38 -19.54
CA VAL A 231 28.09 19.75 -20.00
C VAL A 231 28.19 20.75 -18.86
N LEU A 232 27.93 20.33 -17.60
CA LEU A 232 28.01 21.22 -16.42
C LEU A 232 29.45 21.51 -15.95
N GLU A 233 30.43 20.69 -16.34
CA GLU A 233 31.87 20.93 -16.06
C GLU A 233 32.49 22.06 -16.89
N THR A 234 31.79 22.53 -17.89
CA THR A 234 32.33 23.54 -18.85
C THR A 234 31.78 24.95 -18.68
N LEU A 235 30.92 25.18 -17.67
CA LEU A 235 30.44 26.54 -17.37
C LEU A 235 31.42 27.21 -16.39
N PRO A 236 32.17 28.28 -16.84
CA PRO A 236 33.00 29.06 -15.91
C PRO A 236 32.11 29.77 -14.89
N LEU A 237 32.56 29.76 -13.62
CA LEU A 237 31.98 30.52 -12.51
C LEU A 237 32.04 32.03 -12.76
#